data_4f3108c23a0d4d71e714b1c032845b50
#
_entry.id   4f3108c23a0d4d71e714b1c032845b50
#
_cell.length_a   1.000
_cell.length_b   1.000
_cell.length_c   1.000
_cell.angle_alpha   90.00
_cell.angle_beta   90.00
_cell.angle_gamma   90.00
#
_symmetry.space_group_name_H-M   'P 1'
#
loop_
_entity.id
_entity.type
_entity.pdbx_description
1 polymer ?
#
loop_
_entity_poly.entity_id
_entity_poly.type
_entity_poly.pdbx_seq_one_letter_code
_entity_poly.pdbx_strand_id
1 'polypeptide(L)'
;ALDDLSSYTDSSEISAYAENAVKALVGKGIIEGDGETLRPLSSLTRAETAVILINAVDSGNPSANQGGMQPPSGNMPGGNAPGGFGGSGTVTQGTSATTITEDGTYSSTSYSSTGDDENALRVDGATVTLDSVTVDKSAGSSSNTEDGDFYGKNAALLATNGANVTIKNATVNSSAQNGNGIFSYGAG
;
A
#
# COMPACT_ATOMS: atom_id res chain seq x y z
N ALA A 1 8.80 -21.34 -26.46
CA ALA A 1 10.20 -21.62 -26.08
C ALA A 1 10.48 -20.88 -24.78
N LEU A 2 11.24 -21.51 -23.87
CA LEU A 2 11.73 -20.82 -22.68
C LEU A 2 12.82 -19.84 -23.14
N ASP A 3 12.79 -18.61 -22.62
CA ASP A 3 13.80 -17.62 -22.98
C ASP A 3 15.18 -18.00 -22.42
N ASP A 4 16.21 -17.56 -23.13
CA ASP A 4 17.58 -17.79 -22.74
C ASP A 4 18.00 -16.73 -21.71
N LEU A 5 18.57 -17.16 -20.59
CA LEU A 5 19.09 -16.27 -19.55
C LEU A 5 20.54 -15.81 -19.83
N SER A 6 21.11 -16.14 -21.00
CA SER A 6 22.49 -15.80 -21.32
C SER A 6 22.78 -14.31 -21.44
N SER A 7 21.73 -13.50 -21.58
CA SER A 7 21.83 -12.04 -21.57
C SER A 7 22.10 -11.44 -20.18
N TYR A 8 21.84 -12.22 -19.11
CA TYR A 8 22.05 -11.77 -17.74
C TYR A 8 23.40 -12.30 -17.20
N THR A 9 24.23 -11.39 -16.74
CA THR A 9 25.60 -11.68 -16.31
C THR A 9 25.66 -12.54 -15.06
N ASP A 10 24.62 -12.55 -14.24
CA ASP A 10 24.47 -13.30 -12.98
C ASP A 10 23.57 -14.55 -13.12
N SER A 11 23.25 -14.97 -14.33
CA SER A 11 22.44 -16.16 -14.57
C SER A 11 22.98 -17.43 -13.94
N SER A 12 24.30 -17.54 -13.75
CA SER A 12 24.96 -18.67 -13.08
C SER A 12 24.69 -18.76 -11.58
N GLU A 13 24.18 -17.69 -10.96
CA GLU A 13 23.80 -17.67 -9.54
C GLU A 13 22.39 -18.25 -9.31
N ILE A 14 21.65 -18.50 -10.38
CA ILE A 14 20.32 -19.11 -10.29
C ILE A 14 20.48 -20.60 -9.99
N SER A 15 19.85 -21.05 -8.92
CA SER A 15 19.87 -22.47 -8.55
C SER A 15 19.26 -23.34 -9.66
N ALA A 16 19.85 -24.47 -9.96
CA ALA A 16 19.43 -25.35 -11.06
C ALA A 16 17.95 -25.77 -10.99
N TYR A 17 17.40 -25.92 -9.78
CA TYR A 17 15.97 -26.25 -9.61
C TYR A 17 15.03 -25.08 -10.01
N ALA A 18 15.50 -23.84 -9.94
CA ALA A 18 14.72 -22.64 -10.23
C ALA A 18 14.89 -22.17 -11.69
N GLU A 19 15.90 -22.60 -12.40
CA GLU A 19 16.28 -22.09 -13.71
C GLU A 19 15.13 -22.08 -14.71
N ASN A 20 14.38 -23.18 -14.83
CA ASN A 20 13.24 -23.27 -15.75
C ASN A 20 12.09 -22.34 -15.37
N ALA A 21 11.86 -22.14 -14.07
CA ALA A 21 10.82 -21.21 -13.61
C ALA A 21 11.23 -19.77 -13.91
N VAL A 22 12.49 -19.39 -13.66
CA VAL A 22 13.02 -18.06 -13.95
C VAL A 22 12.95 -17.77 -15.46
N LYS A 23 13.37 -18.72 -16.31
CA LYS A 23 13.24 -18.61 -17.78
C LYS A 23 11.81 -18.35 -18.21
N ALA A 24 10.85 -19.06 -17.61
CA ALA A 24 9.44 -18.86 -17.91
C ALA A 24 8.91 -17.49 -17.46
N LEU A 25 9.39 -16.99 -16.33
CA LEU A 25 8.98 -15.68 -15.81
C LEU A 25 9.60 -14.53 -16.60
N VAL A 26 10.86 -14.65 -17.00
CA VAL A 26 11.53 -13.68 -17.87
C VAL A 26 10.87 -13.68 -19.25
N GLY A 27 10.61 -14.86 -19.84
CA GLY A 27 9.96 -14.98 -21.15
C GLY A 27 8.53 -14.47 -21.21
N LYS A 28 7.89 -14.30 -20.06
CA LYS A 28 6.58 -13.66 -19.95
C LYS A 28 6.65 -12.19 -19.57
N GLY A 29 7.84 -11.61 -19.38
CA GLY A 29 7.99 -10.25 -18.90
C GLY A 29 7.51 -10.02 -17.47
N ILE A 30 7.42 -11.07 -16.65
CA ILE A 30 7.05 -10.97 -15.24
C ILE A 30 8.23 -10.49 -14.41
N ILE A 31 9.44 -10.94 -14.77
CA ILE A 31 10.71 -10.52 -14.20
C ILE A 31 11.58 -10.00 -15.33
N GLU A 32 12.13 -8.80 -15.19
CA GLU A 32 12.97 -8.16 -16.22
C GLU A 32 14.38 -7.83 -15.70
N GLY A 33 14.57 -7.78 -14.37
CA GLY A 33 15.83 -7.32 -13.77
C GLY A 33 16.12 -5.84 -14.08
N ASP A 34 17.39 -5.49 -14.14
CA ASP A 34 17.86 -4.14 -14.53
C ASP A 34 18.39 -4.06 -15.97
N GLY A 35 18.17 -5.11 -16.76
CA GLY A 35 18.64 -5.25 -18.13
C GLY A 35 19.98 -5.96 -18.28
N GLU A 36 20.79 -6.04 -17.23
CA GLU A 36 22.07 -6.75 -17.20
C GLU A 36 22.11 -7.85 -16.14
N THR A 37 21.35 -7.70 -15.04
CA THR A 37 21.32 -8.64 -13.92
C THR A 37 19.89 -8.91 -13.45
N LEU A 38 19.68 -10.14 -12.95
CA LEU A 38 18.42 -10.56 -12.29
C LEU A 38 18.49 -10.47 -10.77
N ARG A 39 19.69 -10.43 -10.21
CA ARG A 39 19.99 -10.40 -8.77
C ARG A 39 19.27 -11.51 -7.98
N PRO A 40 19.45 -12.79 -8.37
CA PRO A 40 18.65 -13.89 -7.83
C PRO A 40 18.86 -14.16 -6.34
N LEU A 41 19.97 -13.69 -5.76
CA LEU A 41 20.28 -13.83 -4.34
C LEU A 41 19.96 -12.58 -3.51
N SER A 42 19.44 -11.52 -4.13
CA SER A 42 19.08 -10.27 -3.44
C SER A 42 17.67 -10.35 -2.84
N SER A 43 17.48 -9.67 -1.71
CA SER A 43 16.13 -9.49 -1.15
C SER A 43 15.32 -8.53 -2.02
N LEU A 44 14.09 -8.90 -2.31
CA LEU A 44 13.15 -8.03 -3.01
C LEU A 44 12.68 -6.91 -2.09
N THR A 45 12.59 -5.71 -2.63
CA THR A 45 11.89 -4.60 -2.00
C THR A 45 10.37 -4.78 -2.16
N ARG A 46 9.58 -4.06 -1.34
CA ARG A 46 8.11 -4.05 -1.48
C ARG A 46 7.68 -3.56 -2.88
N ALA A 47 8.39 -2.58 -3.43
CA ALA A 47 8.10 -2.05 -4.77
C ALA A 47 8.37 -3.09 -5.86
N GLU A 48 9.52 -3.79 -5.82
CA GLU A 48 9.83 -4.86 -6.78
C GLU A 48 8.83 -6.01 -6.67
N THR A 49 8.43 -6.39 -5.46
CA THR A 49 7.39 -7.41 -5.25
C THR A 49 6.06 -7.00 -5.87
N ALA A 50 5.64 -5.74 -5.69
CA ALA A 50 4.40 -5.23 -6.28
C ALA A 50 4.43 -5.26 -7.82
N VAL A 51 5.54 -4.87 -8.43
CA VAL A 51 5.72 -4.91 -9.89
C VAL A 51 5.64 -6.36 -10.42
N ILE A 52 6.33 -7.30 -9.75
CA ILE A 52 6.28 -8.73 -10.14
C ILE A 52 4.85 -9.27 -10.05
N LEU A 53 4.09 -8.93 -9.00
CA LEU A 53 2.71 -9.36 -8.84
C LEU A 53 1.80 -8.79 -9.92
N ILE A 54 1.92 -7.50 -10.24
CA ILE A 54 1.16 -6.86 -11.31
C ILE A 54 1.45 -7.54 -12.65
N ASN A 55 2.73 -7.70 -13.00
CA ASN A 55 3.14 -8.37 -14.24
C ASN A 55 2.65 -9.81 -14.31
N ALA A 56 2.63 -10.54 -13.17
CA ALA A 56 2.12 -11.90 -13.11
C ALA A 56 0.61 -11.98 -13.39
N VAL A 57 -0.17 -11.05 -12.85
CA VAL A 57 -1.62 -10.95 -13.08
C VAL A 57 -1.90 -10.58 -14.53
N ASP A 58 -1.20 -9.59 -15.08
CA ASP A 58 -1.37 -9.15 -16.48
C ASP A 58 -0.95 -10.23 -17.47
N SER A 59 0.11 -10.98 -17.20
CA SER A 59 0.55 -12.10 -18.04
C SER A 59 -0.43 -13.28 -18.03
N GLY A 60 -1.22 -13.43 -16.97
CA GLY A 60 -2.31 -14.41 -16.86
C GLY A 60 -3.60 -13.98 -17.58
N ASN A 61 -3.72 -12.70 -17.92
CA ASN A 61 -4.89 -12.13 -18.61
C ASN A 61 -4.49 -11.49 -19.95
N PRO A 62 -4.44 -12.25 -21.06
CA PRO A 62 -3.99 -11.76 -22.35
C PRO A 62 -4.84 -10.61 -22.94
N SER A 63 -5.95 -10.25 -22.31
CA SER A 63 -6.79 -9.12 -22.72
C SER A 63 -6.35 -7.77 -22.15
N ALA A 64 -5.43 -7.73 -21.19
CA ALA A 64 -5.01 -6.48 -20.56
C ALA A 64 -3.98 -5.68 -21.37
N ASN A 65 -3.33 -6.29 -22.37
CA ASN A 65 -2.23 -5.66 -23.13
C ASN A 65 -2.61 -5.27 -24.59
N GLN A 66 -3.86 -4.97 -24.85
CA GLN A 66 -4.28 -4.37 -26.14
C GLN A 66 -4.77 -2.95 -25.90
N GLY A 67 -3.90 -2.02 -26.31
CA GLY A 67 -4.05 -0.58 -26.46
C GLY A 67 -5.45 0.03 -26.27
N GLY A 68 -5.49 1.10 -25.47
CA GLY A 68 -6.55 2.10 -25.35
C GLY A 68 -7.91 1.71 -25.90
N MET A 69 -8.72 0.99 -25.16
CA MET A 69 -10.13 0.85 -25.48
C MET A 69 -10.95 1.82 -24.64
N GLN A 70 -11.45 2.85 -25.33
CA GLN A 70 -12.59 3.63 -24.91
C GLN A 70 -13.77 2.70 -24.57
N PRO A 71 -14.42 2.83 -23.41
CA PRO A 71 -15.53 1.95 -23.07
C PRO A 71 -16.67 2.10 -24.07
N PRO A 72 -17.25 1.02 -24.57
CA PRO A 72 -18.41 1.10 -25.43
C PRO A 72 -19.62 1.61 -24.63
N SER A 73 -20.21 2.69 -25.11
CA SER A 73 -21.53 3.15 -24.64
C SER A 73 -22.56 2.10 -25.05
N GLY A 74 -22.89 1.22 -24.17
CA GLY A 74 -23.87 0.15 -24.43
C GLY A 74 -24.50 -0.33 -23.13
N ASN A 75 -25.80 -0.09 -23.03
CA ASN A 75 -26.70 -0.54 -21.97
C ASN A 75 -26.65 -2.07 -21.86
N MET A 76 -26.15 -2.62 -20.74
CA MET A 76 -26.21 -4.06 -20.47
C MET A 76 -27.29 -4.37 -19.42
N PRO A 77 -28.16 -5.35 -19.70
CA PRO A 77 -29.12 -5.84 -18.69
C PRO A 77 -28.38 -6.62 -17.58
N GLY A 78 -28.85 -6.46 -16.35
CA GLY A 78 -28.25 -7.01 -15.16
C GLY A 78 -28.01 -8.51 -15.21
N GLY A 79 -26.76 -8.90 -14.99
CA GLY A 79 -26.31 -10.25 -14.74
C GLY A 79 -25.20 -10.19 -13.69
N ASN A 80 -25.38 -10.96 -12.63
CA ASN A 80 -24.49 -11.08 -11.48
C ASN A 80 -23.12 -11.62 -11.96
N ALA A 81 -22.11 -10.76 -12.07
CA ALA A 81 -20.74 -11.18 -12.33
C ALA A 81 -20.00 -11.40 -11.00
N PRO A 82 -19.24 -12.50 -10.83
CA PRO A 82 -18.39 -12.69 -9.66
C PRO A 82 -17.23 -11.68 -9.71
N GLY A 83 -17.05 -10.99 -8.60
CA GLY A 83 -16.04 -10.03 -8.23
C GLY A 83 -14.86 -9.77 -9.17
N GLY A 84 -14.92 -8.71 -9.97
CA GLY A 84 -13.75 -8.13 -10.62
C GLY A 84 -12.92 -7.34 -9.60
N PHE A 85 -11.64 -7.61 -9.52
CA PHE A 85 -10.63 -6.77 -8.86
C PHE A 85 -10.54 -5.44 -9.64
N GLY A 86 -11.23 -4.45 -9.17
CA GLY A 86 -11.29 -3.14 -9.82
C GLY A 86 -12.44 -2.32 -9.27
N GLY A 87 -12.76 -2.49 -7.99
CA GLY A 87 -13.65 -1.59 -7.30
C GLY A 87 -12.94 -0.24 -7.15
N SER A 88 -13.46 0.79 -7.78
CA SER A 88 -13.34 2.17 -7.28
C SER A 88 -14.06 2.20 -5.92
N GLY A 89 -13.53 1.45 -4.96
CA GLY A 89 -13.94 1.49 -3.57
C GLY A 89 -13.62 2.89 -3.07
N THR A 90 -14.62 3.57 -2.55
CA THR A 90 -14.40 4.82 -1.84
C THR A 90 -13.42 4.53 -0.71
N VAL A 91 -12.23 5.16 -0.76
CA VAL A 91 -11.25 5.07 0.32
C VAL A 91 -11.92 5.50 1.62
N THR A 92 -11.97 4.59 2.58
CA THR A 92 -12.58 4.87 3.88
C THR A 92 -11.52 4.80 4.96
N GLN A 93 -11.16 5.97 5.50
CA GLN A 93 -10.20 6.09 6.59
C GLN A 93 -10.85 6.07 7.98
N GLY A 94 -12.15 5.81 8.04
CA GLY A 94 -12.91 5.83 9.28
C GLY A 94 -13.07 7.24 9.87
N THR A 95 -13.31 7.29 11.17
CA THR A 95 -13.43 8.53 11.93
C THR A 95 -12.10 8.89 12.63
N SER A 96 -12.09 9.98 13.39
CA SER A 96 -10.98 10.38 14.23
C SER A 96 -11.50 11.04 15.50
N ALA A 97 -10.92 10.70 16.64
CA ALA A 97 -11.24 11.35 17.92
C ALA A 97 -10.79 12.81 17.88
N THR A 98 -9.66 13.11 17.26
CA THR A 98 -9.16 14.47 17.04
C THR A 98 -8.65 14.61 15.60
N THR A 99 -9.07 15.68 14.92
CA THR A 99 -8.55 16.05 13.60
C THR A 99 -7.91 17.43 13.66
N ILE A 100 -6.68 17.55 13.15
CA ILE A 100 -5.95 18.81 12.98
C ILE A 100 -5.99 19.15 11.49
N THR A 101 -6.55 20.32 11.18
CA THR A 101 -6.64 20.87 9.82
C THR A 101 -5.91 22.20 9.66
N GLU A 102 -5.31 22.71 10.74
CA GLU A 102 -4.63 24.00 10.75
C GLU A 102 -3.13 23.82 10.95
N ASP A 103 -2.34 24.59 10.20
CA ASP A 103 -0.90 24.63 10.36
C ASP A 103 -0.50 25.08 11.75
N GLY A 104 0.54 24.47 12.31
CA GLY A 104 1.02 24.92 13.61
C GLY A 104 1.86 23.92 14.38
N THR A 105 2.24 24.34 15.57
CA THR A 105 2.95 23.50 16.55
C THR A 105 2.01 23.15 17.69
N TYR A 106 1.82 21.86 17.91
CA TYR A 106 1.01 21.29 18.97
C TYR A 106 1.96 20.62 19.96
N SER A 107 1.97 21.09 21.18
CA SER A 107 2.96 20.67 22.17
C SER A 107 2.31 20.20 23.46
N SER A 108 2.96 19.22 24.11
CA SER A 108 2.59 18.75 25.46
C SER A 108 1.12 18.36 25.60
N THR A 109 0.53 17.81 24.55
CA THR A 109 -0.89 17.43 24.49
C THR A 109 -1.00 15.92 24.35
N SER A 110 -2.06 15.35 24.90
CA SER A 110 -2.39 13.93 24.74
C SER A 110 -3.63 13.75 23.88
N TYR A 111 -3.55 12.83 22.93
CA TYR A 111 -4.63 12.42 22.03
C TYR A 111 -4.90 10.94 22.26
N SER A 112 -6.14 10.54 22.42
CA SER A 112 -6.47 9.14 22.67
C SER A 112 -7.76 8.70 22.00
N SER A 113 -7.84 7.41 21.68
CA SER A 113 -9.05 6.77 21.18
C SER A 113 -9.10 5.30 21.59
N THR A 114 -10.33 4.82 21.78
CA THR A 114 -10.66 3.40 21.96
C THR A 114 -11.72 2.93 20.98
N GLY A 115 -12.20 3.81 20.10
CA GLY A 115 -13.28 3.52 19.13
C GLY A 115 -12.83 2.60 18.00
N ASP A 116 -13.78 1.84 17.48
CA ASP A 116 -13.58 1.06 16.25
C ASP A 116 -13.54 2.01 15.05
N ASP A 117 -12.74 1.67 14.04
CA ASP A 117 -12.60 2.46 12.81
C ASP A 117 -12.26 3.94 13.06
N GLU A 118 -11.57 4.23 14.13
CA GLU A 118 -11.28 5.59 14.58
C GLU A 118 -9.78 5.80 14.80
N ASN A 119 -9.22 6.89 14.26
CA ASN A 119 -7.86 7.32 14.60
C ASN A 119 -7.87 8.10 15.94
N ALA A 120 -6.82 7.97 16.74
CA ALA A 120 -6.69 8.83 17.93
C ALA A 120 -6.35 10.29 17.54
N LEU A 121 -5.51 10.45 16.52
CA LEU A 121 -5.16 11.74 15.92
C LEU A 121 -5.11 11.61 14.39
N ARG A 122 -5.78 12.52 13.69
CA ARG A 122 -5.66 12.71 12.24
C ARG A 122 -5.12 14.09 11.96
N VAL A 123 -4.12 14.18 11.07
CA VAL A 123 -3.68 15.45 10.49
C VAL A 123 -4.13 15.44 9.03
N ASP A 124 -4.96 16.41 8.66
CA ASP A 124 -5.64 16.45 7.36
C ASP A 124 -5.25 17.73 6.62
N GLY A 125 -4.39 17.60 5.62
CA GLY A 125 -3.98 18.68 4.74
C GLY A 125 -3.11 19.77 5.36
N ALA A 126 -2.70 19.66 6.61
CA ALA A 126 -1.99 20.69 7.35
C ALA A 126 -0.49 20.43 7.50
N THR A 127 0.29 21.48 7.66
CA THR A 127 1.71 21.43 8.05
C THR A 127 1.85 21.57 9.56
N VAL A 128 2.16 20.46 10.23
CA VAL A 128 2.08 20.34 11.69
C VAL A 128 3.41 19.89 12.29
N THR A 129 3.79 20.53 13.40
CA THR A 129 4.82 20.00 14.30
C THR A 129 4.14 19.49 15.57
N LEU A 130 4.32 18.22 15.87
CA LEU A 130 3.90 17.56 17.11
C LEU A 130 5.13 17.43 18.02
N ASP A 131 5.21 18.20 19.09
CA ASP A 131 6.35 18.19 20.01
C ASP A 131 5.92 17.79 21.43
N SER A 132 6.57 16.77 21.98
CA SER A 132 6.29 16.26 23.33
C SER A 132 4.81 15.84 23.51
N VAL A 133 4.20 15.29 22.46
CA VAL A 133 2.81 14.80 22.51
C VAL A 133 2.76 13.31 22.82
N THR A 134 1.63 12.87 23.36
CA THR A 134 1.29 11.45 23.47
C THR A 134 0.09 11.15 22.61
N VAL A 135 0.20 10.16 21.72
CA VAL A 135 -0.92 9.65 20.91
C VAL A 135 -1.12 8.19 21.31
N ASP A 136 -2.28 7.87 21.85
CA ASP A 136 -2.58 6.54 22.39
C ASP A 136 -3.86 5.97 21.79
N LYS A 137 -3.70 4.91 21.03
CA LYS A 137 -4.80 4.12 20.50
C LYS A 137 -4.85 2.79 21.27
N SER A 138 -5.50 2.79 22.42
CA SER A 138 -5.42 1.70 23.39
C SER A 138 -6.41 0.56 23.15
N ALA A 139 -7.41 0.73 22.27
CA ALA A 139 -8.38 -0.30 21.89
C ALA A 139 -9.03 0.02 20.55
N GLY A 140 -10.05 -0.75 20.20
CA GLY A 140 -10.78 -0.68 18.94
C GLY A 140 -10.24 -1.63 17.87
N SER A 141 -11.06 -1.91 16.88
CA SER A 141 -10.70 -2.76 15.74
C SER A 141 -11.05 -2.08 14.41
N SER A 142 -10.36 -2.45 13.35
CA SER A 142 -10.77 -2.08 12.00
C SER A 142 -11.84 -3.05 11.51
N SER A 143 -12.99 -2.54 11.11
CA SER A 143 -14.08 -3.35 10.53
C SER A 143 -13.70 -3.98 9.19
N ASN A 144 -12.67 -3.44 8.54
CA ASN A 144 -12.07 -3.96 7.33
C ASN A 144 -10.56 -3.94 7.48
N THR A 145 -9.91 -5.10 7.47
CA THR A 145 -8.48 -5.25 7.62
C THR A 145 -7.70 -4.53 6.53
N GLU A 146 -8.18 -4.61 5.28
CA GLU A 146 -7.52 -3.95 4.14
C GLU A 146 -7.55 -2.42 4.28
N ASP A 147 -8.64 -1.84 4.77
CA ASP A 147 -8.71 -0.40 5.04
C ASP A 147 -7.72 0.03 6.14
N GLY A 148 -7.50 -0.83 7.14
CA GLY A 148 -6.47 -0.63 8.15
C GLY A 148 -5.07 -0.64 7.55
N ASP A 149 -4.79 -1.66 6.73
CA ASP A 149 -3.47 -1.91 6.16
C ASP A 149 -3.09 -0.92 5.06
N PHE A 150 -4.05 -0.49 4.23
CA PHE A 150 -3.77 0.33 3.05
C PHE A 150 -4.17 1.80 3.18
N TYR A 151 -5.08 2.14 4.07
CA TYR A 151 -5.61 3.52 4.18
C TYR A 151 -5.43 4.13 5.57
N GLY A 152 -4.85 3.39 6.52
CA GLY A 152 -4.62 3.86 7.88
C GLY A 152 -5.86 3.98 8.74
N LYS A 153 -6.95 3.27 8.37
CA LYS A 153 -8.13 3.15 9.21
C LYS A 153 -7.72 2.55 10.55
N ASN A 154 -8.19 3.12 11.64
CA ASN A 154 -7.85 2.68 13.00
C ASN A 154 -6.38 2.89 13.45
N ALA A 155 -5.58 3.69 12.71
CA ALA A 155 -4.24 4.06 13.15
C ALA A 155 -4.27 4.99 14.37
N ALA A 156 -3.24 4.96 15.20
CA ALA A 156 -3.12 5.93 16.29
C ALA A 156 -2.94 7.36 15.73
N LEU A 157 -2.00 7.54 14.80
CA LEU A 157 -1.79 8.80 14.09
C LEU A 157 -1.91 8.55 12.58
N LEU A 158 -2.80 9.29 11.91
CA LEU A 158 -2.95 9.30 10.47
C LEU A 158 -2.61 10.67 9.90
N ALA A 159 -1.67 10.74 8.95
CA ALA A 159 -1.42 11.91 8.10
C ALA A 159 -2.05 11.66 6.72
N THR A 160 -2.86 12.59 6.22
CA THR A 160 -3.59 12.43 4.96
C THR A 160 -3.80 13.75 4.24
N ASN A 161 -4.24 13.68 2.97
CA ASN A 161 -4.58 14.84 2.14
C ASN A 161 -3.47 15.89 1.98
N GLY A 162 -2.22 15.44 1.85
CA GLY A 162 -1.07 16.33 1.70
C GLY A 162 -0.54 16.91 3.01
N ALA A 163 -0.91 16.32 4.15
CA ALA A 163 -0.38 16.73 5.44
C ALA A 163 1.15 16.56 5.50
N ASN A 164 1.82 17.53 6.12
CA ASN A 164 3.25 17.49 6.41
C ASN A 164 3.46 17.49 7.92
N VAL A 165 3.81 16.33 8.48
CA VAL A 165 3.87 16.15 9.93
C VAL A 165 5.29 15.92 10.41
N THR A 166 5.80 16.82 11.23
CA THR A 166 7.07 16.68 11.95
C THR A 166 6.80 16.24 13.38
N ILE A 167 7.37 15.11 13.79
CA ILE A 167 7.19 14.55 15.13
C ILE A 167 8.49 14.65 15.92
N LYS A 168 8.42 15.26 17.11
CA LYS A 168 9.56 15.46 18.01
C LYS A 168 9.19 15.05 19.43
N ASN A 169 10.09 14.31 20.11
CA ASN A 169 9.94 13.97 21.53
C ASN A 169 8.57 13.36 21.88
N ALA A 170 7.92 12.69 20.93
CA ALA A 170 6.56 12.20 21.10
C ALA A 170 6.52 10.70 21.39
N THR A 171 5.45 10.27 22.01
CA THR A 171 5.12 8.86 22.20
C THR A 171 3.87 8.52 21.40
N VAL A 172 3.95 7.51 20.56
CA VAL A 172 2.80 7.03 19.79
C VAL A 172 2.63 5.54 20.05
N ASN A 173 1.51 5.17 20.66
CA ASN A 173 1.17 3.78 20.98
C ASN A 173 -0.07 3.34 20.20
N SER A 174 -0.07 2.08 19.77
CA SER A 174 -1.26 1.41 19.26
C SER A 174 -1.33 -0.01 19.83
N SER A 175 -2.44 -0.31 20.47
CA SER A 175 -2.85 -1.66 20.91
C SER A 175 -4.15 -2.09 20.21
N ALA A 176 -4.59 -1.33 19.24
CA ALA A 176 -5.81 -1.60 18.47
C ALA A 176 -5.61 -2.80 17.55
N GLN A 177 -6.66 -3.59 17.39
CA GLN A 177 -6.67 -4.69 16.42
C GLN A 177 -6.70 -4.13 15.00
N ASN A 178 -5.77 -4.59 14.14
CA ASN A 178 -5.60 -4.09 12.77
C ASN A 178 -5.38 -2.56 12.71
N GLY A 179 -4.71 -2.01 13.73
CA GLY A 179 -4.38 -0.59 13.82
C GLY A 179 -2.87 -0.37 13.72
N ASN A 180 -2.47 0.65 12.97
CA ASN A 180 -1.07 1.06 12.87
C ASN A 180 -0.73 2.10 13.94
N GLY A 181 0.55 2.21 14.31
CA GLY A 181 1.01 3.32 15.17
C GLY A 181 0.94 4.65 14.43
N ILE A 182 1.73 4.80 13.37
CA ILE A 182 1.75 5.98 12.49
C ILE A 182 1.50 5.53 11.06
N PHE A 183 0.60 6.22 10.38
CA PHE A 183 0.27 5.95 9.00
C PHE A 183 0.24 7.24 8.17
N SER A 184 0.80 7.19 6.98
CA SER A 184 0.73 8.28 6.01
C SER A 184 0.02 7.76 4.76
N TYR A 185 -1.00 8.48 4.30
CA TYR A 185 -1.81 8.09 3.14
C TYR A 185 -1.96 9.23 2.14
N GLY A 186 -1.93 8.88 0.86
CA GLY A 186 -2.00 9.84 -0.23
C GLY A 186 -0.69 10.62 -0.33
N ALA A 187 -0.75 11.93 -0.30
CA ALA A 187 0.42 12.81 -0.28
C ALA A 187 0.75 13.32 1.14
N GLY A 188 0.27 12.62 2.16
CA GLY A 188 0.56 12.96 3.55
C GLY A 188 1.85 12.35 4.07
#